data_ebbaa9bf08591fd7a166886191cdde67
#
_entry.id   ebbaa9bf08591fd7a166886191cdde67
#
_cell.length_a   1.000
_cell.length_b   1.000
_cell.length_c   1.000
_cell.angle_alpha   90.00
_cell.angle_beta   90.00
_cell.angle_gamma   90.00
#
_symmetry.space_group_name_H-M   'P 1'
#
loop_
_entity.id
_entity.type
_entity.pdbx_description
1 polymer ?
#
loop_
_entity_poly.entity_id
_entity_poly.type
_entity_poly.pdbx_seq_one_letter_code
_entity_poly.pdbx_strand_id
1 'polypeptide(L)'
;MALPDESTDDVFQPGGRLRTDLLSDTAAKAVDESIRMARETRWDSVRSPHVFMGLLASCDPGVCDWGKRLGADLPKLLGQFQELFHQDEGEAEGILILNREFLSDNVIRLLRDSYNRAAQNQRAQITSMDLLISLLTAPNSIVAECFERIGVTAAKLTELAVMAEQNGPEEI
;
A
#
# COMPACT_ATOMS: atom_id res chain seq x y z
N MET A 1 35.05 2.04 2.80
CA MET A 1 34.31 2.36 1.63
C MET A 1 32.83 2.13 1.80
N ALA A 2 32.06 3.12 1.59
CA ALA A 2 30.64 3.00 1.74
C ALA A 2 30.08 2.10 0.64
N LEU A 3 29.09 1.35 0.96
CA LEU A 3 28.39 0.57 -0.03
C LEU A 3 27.52 1.51 -0.82
N PRO A 4 27.91 1.79 -2.03
CA PRO A 4 27.27 2.87 -2.76
C PRO A 4 25.81 2.62 -3.03
N ASP A 5 25.41 1.37 -3.04
CA ASP A 5 24.07 1.09 -3.50
C ASP A 5 23.01 1.17 -2.43
N GLU A 6 23.43 1.19 -1.18
CA GLU A 6 22.44 1.17 -0.12
C GLU A 6 21.63 2.45 -0.05
N SER A 7 22.28 3.59 -0.23
CA SER A 7 21.55 4.83 -0.13
C SER A 7 20.81 5.15 -1.42
N THR A 8 21.34 4.73 -2.56
CA THR A 8 20.69 5.04 -3.83
C THR A 8 19.49 4.15 -4.11
N ASP A 9 19.49 2.97 -3.50
CA ASP A 9 18.41 2.03 -3.76
C ASP A 9 17.35 2.04 -2.68
N ASP A 10 17.50 2.87 -1.66
CA ASP A 10 16.53 2.92 -0.60
C ASP A 10 15.43 3.92 -0.92
N VAL A 11 14.23 3.62 -0.42
CA VAL A 11 13.09 4.49 -0.60
C VAL A 11 13.05 5.61 0.44
N PHE A 12 14.01 5.64 1.36
CA PHE A 12 14.06 6.65 2.41
C PHE A 12 15.29 7.53 2.27
N GLN A 13 15.12 8.80 2.65
CA GLN A 13 16.23 9.73 2.73
C GLN A 13 17.04 9.44 3.99
N PRO A 14 18.27 9.97 4.08
CA PRO A 14 19.11 9.71 5.26
C PRO A 14 18.44 10.03 6.59
N GLY A 15 17.54 10.98 6.64
CA GLY A 15 16.83 11.30 7.87
C GLY A 15 15.63 10.41 8.15
N GLY A 16 15.37 9.43 7.30
CA GLY A 16 14.26 8.51 7.47
C GLY A 16 12.99 8.94 6.77
N ARG A 17 13.00 10.08 6.10
CA ARG A 17 11.83 10.56 5.41
C ARG A 17 11.62 9.80 4.11
N LEU A 18 10.37 9.47 3.82
CA LEU A 18 10.06 8.77 2.59
C LEU A 18 10.37 9.64 1.38
N ARG A 19 10.99 9.05 0.37
CA ARG A 19 11.31 9.75 -0.86
C ARG A 19 10.07 9.83 -1.73
N THR A 20 9.36 10.94 -1.65
CA THR A 20 8.13 11.10 -2.41
C THR A 20 8.38 11.26 -3.91
N ASP A 21 9.61 11.57 -4.30
CA ASP A 21 9.94 11.62 -5.72
C ASP A 21 9.86 10.26 -6.39
N LEU A 22 9.90 9.18 -5.60
CA LEU A 22 9.78 7.83 -6.13
C LEU A 22 8.33 7.39 -6.28
N LEU A 23 7.38 8.20 -5.87
CA LEU A 23 5.96 7.85 -5.93
C LEU A 23 5.29 8.54 -7.11
N SER A 24 4.52 7.76 -7.88
CA SER A 24 3.64 8.35 -8.88
C SER A 24 2.53 9.12 -8.17
N ASP A 25 1.76 9.88 -8.92
CA ASP A 25 0.64 10.62 -8.32
C ASP A 25 -0.34 9.67 -7.62
N THR A 26 -0.63 8.53 -8.25
CA THR A 26 -1.57 7.58 -7.64
C THR A 26 -1.00 6.98 -6.36
N ALA A 27 0.29 6.61 -6.37
CA ALA A 27 0.91 6.05 -5.19
C ALA A 27 1.02 7.09 -4.08
N ALA A 28 1.37 8.32 -4.42
CA ALA A 28 1.48 9.38 -3.42
C ALA A 28 0.14 9.61 -2.72
N LYS A 29 -0.93 9.61 -3.50
CA LYS A 29 -2.26 9.80 -2.93
C LYS A 29 -2.64 8.64 -2.02
N ALA A 30 -2.34 7.41 -2.44
CA ALA A 30 -2.64 6.23 -1.63
C ALA A 30 -1.87 6.27 -0.31
N VAL A 31 -0.60 6.68 -0.36
CA VAL A 31 0.22 6.74 0.86
C VAL A 31 -0.28 7.84 1.79
N ASP A 32 -0.68 8.99 1.24
CA ASP A 32 -1.27 10.04 2.07
C ASP A 32 -2.54 9.57 2.74
N GLU A 33 -3.39 8.84 2.01
CA GLU A 33 -4.60 8.29 2.58
C GLU A 33 -4.30 7.22 3.62
N SER A 34 -3.19 6.51 3.47
CA SER A 34 -2.78 5.52 4.47
C SER A 34 -2.54 6.16 5.82
N ILE A 35 -1.93 7.33 5.84
CA ILE A 35 -1.71 8.06 7.08
C ILE A 35 -3.05 8.45 7.70
N ARG A 36 -3.97 8.93 6.87
CA ARG A 36 -5.29 9.29 7.34
C ARG A 36 -6.01 8.08 7.93
N MET A 37 -5.89 6.93 7.26
CA MET A 37 -6.52 5.70 7.75
C MET A 37 -5.93 5.26 9.09
N ALA A 38 -4.61 5.35 9.26
CA ALA A 38 -3.98 4.99 10.50
C ALA A 38 -4.49 5.88 11.64
N ARG A 39 -4.61 7.17 11.37
CA ARG A 39 -5.09 8.10 12.39
C ARG A 39 -6.55 7.87 12.72
N GLU A 40 -7.38 7.65 11.72
CA GLU A 40 -8.81 7.43 11.95
C GLU A 40 -9.07 6.13 12.70
N THR A 41 -8.23 5.13 12.53
CA THR A 41 -8.35 3.89 13.27
C THR A 41 -7.54 3.90 14.57
N ARG A 42 -6.94 5.06 14.89
CA ARG A 42 -6.30 5.32 16.19
C ARG A 42 -5.02 4.53 16.41
N TRP A 43 -4.24 4.39 15.34
CA TRP A 43 -2.92 3.77 15.41
C TRP A 43 -1.85 4.85 15.45
N ASP A 44 -0.74 4.53 16.11
CA ASP A 44 0.40 5.45 16.17
C ASP A 44 1.45 5.16 15.11
N SER A 45 1.17 4.23 14.22
CA SER A 45 2.05 3.91 13.10
C SER A 45 1.22 3.42 11.94
N VAL A 46 1.79 3.56 10.74
CA VAL A 46 1.12 3.07 9.52
C VAL A 46 1.49 1.61 9.33
N ARG A 47 0.49 0.77 9.20
CA ARG A 47 0.67 -0.66 8.99
C ARG A 47 0.08 -1.09 7.67
N SER A 48 0.38 -2.34 7.28
CA SER A 48 -0.08 -2.83 5.97
C SER A 48 -1.57 -2.65 5.73
N PRO A 49 -2.44 -2.95 6.69
CA PRO A 49 -3.87 -2.71 6.45
C PRO A 49 -4.19 -1.25 6.14
N HIS A 50 -3.43 -0.32 6.72
CA HIS A 50 -3.67 1.10 6.45
C HIS A 50 -3.30 1.45 5.02
N VAL A 51 -2.24 0.83 4.49
CA VAL A 51 -1.88 1.05 3.10
C VAL A 51 -2.98 0.52 2.19
N PHE A 52 -3.52 -0.64 2.52
CA PHE A 52 -4.63 -1.20 1.76
C PHE A 52 -5.85 -0.26 1.82
N MET A 53 -6.18 0.22 3.01
CA MET A 53 -7.28 1.17 3.15
C MET A 53 -7.03 2.44 2.34
N GLY A 54 -5.78 2.91 2.33
CA GLY A 54 -5.43 4.08 1.54
C GLY A 54 -5.63 3.86 0.05
N LEU A 55 -5.29 2.66 -0.42
CA LEU A 55 -5.53 2.30 -1.82
C LEU A 55 -7.01 2.31 -2.14
N LEU A 56 -7.83 1.77 -1.23
CA LEU A 56 -9.27 1.76 -1.44
C LEU A 56 -9.84 3.18 -1.40
N ALA A 57 -9.36 3.99 -0.49
CA ALA A 57 -9.87 5.35 -0.33
C ALA A 57 -9.54 6.24 -1.53
N SER A 58 -8.34 6.11 -2.06
CA SER A 58 -7.94 6.89 -3.23
C SER A 58 -8.56 6.36 -4.51
N CYS A 59 -8.77 5.05 -4.57
CA CYS A 59 -9.48 4.35 -5.65
C CYS A 59 -9.15 4.87 -7.04
N ASP A 60 -7.87 4.80 -7.39
CA ASP A 60 -7.49 5.17 -8.75
C ASP A 60 -8.00 4.13 -9.75
N PRO A 61 -7.91 4.38 -11.06
CA PRO A 61 -8.50 3.48 -12.05
C PRO A 61 -8.05 2.03 -11.94
N GLY A 62 -6.78 1.79 -11.64
CA GLY A 62 -6.29 0.42 -11.51
C GLY A 62 -6.91 -0.31 -10.33
N VAL A 63 -6.96 0.36 -9.18
CA VAL A 63 -7.55 -0.24 -7.99
C VAL A 63 -9.04 -0.45 -8.18
N CYS A 64 -9.72 0.51 -8.79
CA CYS A 64 -11.14 0.37 -9.08
C CYS A 64 -11.41 -0.81 -10.01
N ASP A 65 -10.58 -0.98 -11.02
CA ASP A 65 -10.74 -2.10 -11.94
C ASP A 65 -10.51 -3.44 -11.23
N TRP A 66 -9.52 -3.47 -10.34
CA TRP A 66 -9.28 -4.65 -9.52
C TRP A 66 -10.52 -5.00 -8.71
N GLY A 67 -11.14 -3.99 -8.11
CA GLY A 67 -12.35 -4.20 -7.33
C GLY A 67 -13.49 -4.75 -8.16
N LYS A 68 -13.64 -4.25 -9.38
CA LYS A 68 -14.66 -4.75 -10.29
C LYS A 68 -14.42 -6.20 -10.66
N ARG A 69 -13.20 -6.54 -10.97
CA ARG A 69 -12.86 -7.92 -11.32
C ARG A 69 -13.07 -8.86 -10.15
N LEU A 70 -12.83 -8.36 -8.94
CA LEU A 70 -13.05 -9.13 -7.73
C LEU A 70 -14.54 -9.24 -7.40
N GLY A 71 -15.36 -8.34 -7.92
CA GLY A 71 -16.78 -8.30 -7.58
C GLY A 71 -17.04 -7.68 -6.24
N ALA A 72 -16.14 -6.79 -5.79
CA ALA A 72 -16.22 -6.18 -4.48
C ALA A 72 -16.73 -4.75 -4.56
N ASP A 73 -17.49 -4.37 -3.55
CA ASP A 73 -17.91 -2.99 -3.34
C ASP A 73 -16.80 -2.32 -2.52
N LEU A 74 -15.94 -1.55 -3.15
CA LEU A 74 -14.76 -1.01 -2.48
C LEU A 74 -15.08 -0.08 -1.32
N PRO A 75 -16.04 0.84 -1.43
CA PRO A 75 -16.39 1.66 -0.26
C PRO A 75 -16.86 0.83 0.93
N LYS A 76 -17.61 -0.23 0.67
CA LYS A 76 -18.06 -1.10 1.73
C LYS A 76 -16.91 -1.87 2.34
N LEU A 77 -16.02 -2.34 1.48
CA LEU A 77 -14.83 -3.08 1.92
C LEU A 77 -13.95 -2.17 2.79
N LEU A 78 -13.78 -0.93 2.38
CA LEU A 78 -13.01 0.03 3.16
C LEU A 78 -13.60 0.20 4.56
N GLY A 79 -14.92 0.37 4.63
CA GLY A 79 -15.59 0.50 5.92
C GLY A 79 -15.39 -0.72 6.80
N GLN A 80 -15.41 -1.90 6.21
CA GLN A 80 -15.18 -3.13 6.96
C GLN A 80 -13.77 -3.21 7.51
N PHE A 81 -12.78 -2.80 6.72
CA PHE A 81 -11.40 -2.80 7.19
C PHE A 81 -11.18 -1.74 8.26
N GLN A 82 -11.81 -0.57 8.13
CA GLN A 82 -11.70 0.46 9.15
C GLN A 82 -12.23 -0.04 10.50
N GLU A 83 -13.35 -0.75 10.46
CA GLU A 83 -13.93 -1.29 11.67
C GLU A 83 -13.07 -2.39 12.27
N LEU A 84 -12.59 -3.28 11.42
CA LEU A 84 -11.79 -4.41 11.86
C LEU A 84 -10.50 -3.98 12.54
N PHE A 85 -9.88 -2.92 12.05
CA PHE A 85 -8.59 -2.48 12.56
C PHE A 85 -8.67 -1.26 13.46
N HIS A 86 -9.88 -0.86 13.86
CA HIS A 86 -10.03 0.27 14.76
C HIS A 86 -9.54 -0.09 16.17
N GLN A 87 -8.76 0.79 16.76
CA GLN A 87 -8.23 0.61 18.11
C GLN A 87 -9.02 1.47 19.09
N ASP A 88 -9.76 0.83 19.99
CA ASP A 88 -10.58 1.56 20.94
C ASP A 88 -9.77 2.37 21.91
N GLU A 89 -8.59 1.87 22.27
CA GLU A 89 -7.75 2.54 23.26
C GLU A 89 -6.58 3.28 22.66
N GLY A 90 -6.54 3.38 21.33
CA GLY A 90 -5.44 4.05 20.68
C GLY A 90 -5.46 5.55 20.88
N GLU A 91 -4.32 6.16 20.61
CA GLU A 91 -4.18 7.59 20.69
C GLU A 91 -4.51 8.22 19.37
N ALA A 92 -5.53 9.06 19.35
CA ALA A 92 -5.94 9.69 18.10
C ALA A 92 -5.15 10.94 17.78
N GLU A 93 -4.30 11.39 18.70
CA GLU A 93 -3.68 12.70 18.56
C GLU A 93 -2.21 12.68 18.23
N GLY A 94 -1.65 11.52 17.97
CA GLY A 94 -0.25 11.45 17.61
C GLY A 94 0.02 12.09 16.26
N ILE A 95 1.25 12.55 16.07
CA ILE A 95 1.68 13.07 14.79
C ILE A 95 2.16 11.90 13.94
N LEU A 96 1.58 11.75 12.77
CA LEU A 96 2.01 10.74 11.81
C LEU A 96 2.48 11.44 10.55
N ILE A 97 3.70 11.19 10.17
CA ILE A 97 4.25 11.74 8.93
C ILE A 97 4.90 10.61 8.17
N LEU A 98 5.24 10.86 6.91
CA LEU A 98 5.86 9.86 6.06
C LEU A 98 7.34 9.74 6.40
N ASN A 99 7.61 9.19 7.57
CA ASN A 99 8.95 8.99 8.06
C ASN A 99 9.05 7.55 8.57
N ARG A 100 10.22 6.96 8.35
CA ARG A 100 10.47 5.56 8.67
C ARG A 100 10.04 5.18 10.09
N GLU A 101 10.24 6.08 11.05
CA GLU A 101 9.92 5.75 12.44
C GLU A 101 8.43 5.57 12.69
N PHE A 102 7.58 6.06 11.80
CA PHE A 102 6.14 5.91 11.93
C PHE A 102 5.57 4.82 11.04
N LEU A 103 6.42 4.02 10.39
CA LEU A 103 5.99 2.95 9.52
C LEU A 103 6.40 1.62 10.11
N SER A 104 5.49 0.63 10.03
CA SER A 104 5.83 -0.71 10.50
C SER A 104 6.88 -1.33 9.59
N ASP A 105 7.56 -2.36 10.10
CA ASP A 105 8.55 -3.07 9.29
C ASP A 105 7.96 -3.63 8.02
N ASN A 106 6.70 -4.09 8.11
CA ASN A 106 6.03 -4.65 6.94
C ASN A 106 5.78 -3.57 5.89
N VAL A 107 5.44 -2.35 6.31
CA VAL A 107 5.23 -1.24 5.38
C VAL A 107 6.55 -0.83 4.74
N ILE A 108 7.63 -0.80 5.53
CA ILE A 108 8.94 -0.49 4.98
C ILE A 108 9.32 -1.49 3.91
N ARG A 109 9.13 -2.78 4.19
CA ARG A 109 9.41 -3.81 3.21
C ARG A 109 8.51 -3.67 1.98
N LEU A 110 7.25 -3.36 2.22
CA LEU A 110 6.29 -3.17 1.13
C LEU A 110 6.74 -2.07 0.18
N LEU A 111 7.21 -0.97 0.72
CA LEU A 111 7.68 0.14 -0.11
C LEU A 111 8.91 -0.25 -0.92
N ARG A 112 9.83 -0.99 -0.30
CA ARG A 112 11.02 -1.44 -1.00
C ARG A 112 10.68 -2.45 -2.09
N ASP A 113 9.79 -3.38 -1.78
CA ASP A 113 9.34 -4.37 -2.77
C ASP A 113 8.65 -3.67 -3.94
N SER A 114 7.85 -2.67 -3.64
CA SER A 114 7.14 -1.91 -4.68
C SER A 114 8.12 -1.17 -5.59
N TYR A 115 9.15 -0.60 -4.99
CA TYR A 115 10.18 0.09 -5.77
C TYR A 115 10.92 -0.89 -6.68
N ASN A 116 11.26 -2.06 -6.13
CA ASN A 116 11.94 -3.08 -6.92
C ASN A 116 11.05 -3.57 -8.07
N ARG A 117 9.76 -3.71 -7.80
CA ARG A 117 8.83 -4.13 -8.83
C ARG A 117 8.74 -3.11 -9.95
N ALA A 118 8.68 -1.83 -9.58
CA ALA A 118 8.65 -0.77 -10.58
C ALA A 118 9.92 -0.79 -11.44
N ALA A 119 11.07 -0.95 -10.79
CA ALA A 119 12.34 -0.99 -11.51
C ALA A 119 12.42 -2.18 -12.45
N GLN A 120 11.91 -3.34 -12.02
CA GLN A 120 11.90 -4.52 -12.87
C GLN A 120 11.02 -4.33 -14.10
N ASN A 121 10.06 -3.43 -14.02
CA ASN A 121 9.18 -3.10 -15.13
C ASN A 121 9.59 -1.80 -15.83
N GLN A 122 10.84 -1.39 -15.63
CA GLN A 122 11.43 -0.21 -16.28
C GLN A 122 10.66 1.07 -15.98
N ARG A 123 10.15 1.19 -14.77
CA ARG A 123 9.48 2.42 -14.34
C ARG A 123 10.31 3.09 -13.26
N ALA A 124 10.36 4.40 -13.30
CA ALA A 124 11.13 5.19 -12.34
C ALA A 124 10.36 5.43 -11.04
N GLN A 125 9.05 5.27 -11.08
CA GLN A 125 8.22 5.57 -9.94
C GLN A 125 7.32 4.39 -9.56
N ILE A 126 7.04 4.31 -8.26
CA ILE A 126 6.12 3.32 -7.72
C ILE A 126 4.69 3.76 -8.06
N THR A 127 3.87 2.84 -8.58
CA THR A 127 2.46 3.11 -8.84
C THR A 127 1.60 2.50 -7.74
N SER A 128 0.33 2.88 -7.72
CA SER A 128 -0.61 2.28 -6.77
C SER A 128 -0.70 0.77 -6.96
N MET A 129 -0.60 0.30 -8.21
CA MET A 129 -0.66 -1.14 -8.47
C MET A 129 0.57 -1.86 -7.97
N ASP A 130 1.74 -1.22 -8.01
CA ASP A 130 2.92 -1.79 -7.38
C ASP A 130 2.68 -2.00 -5.88
N LEU A 131 2.07 -1.02 -5.22
CA LEU A 131 1.76 -1.12 -3.81
C LEU A 131 0.76 -2.25 -3.55
N LEU A 132 -0.29 -2.30 -4.33
CA LEU A 132 -1.32 -3.32 -4.14
C LEU A 132 -0.76 -4.73 -4.33
N ILE A 133 -0.06 -4.96 -5.44
CA ILE A 133 0.47 -6.28 -5.74
C ILE A 133 1.52 -6.71 -4.72
N SER A 134 2.41 -5.80 -4.35
CA SER A 134 3.41 -6.14 -3.34
C SER A 134 2.77 -6.45 -1.99
N LEU A 135 1.70 -5.74 -1.67
CA LEU A 135 0.98 -5.98 -0.44
C LEU A 135 0.32 -7.36 -0.42
N LEU A 136 -0.27 -7.75 -1.56
CA LEU A 136 -0.96 -9.04 -1.65
C LEU A 136 0.02 -10.22 -1.70
N THR A 137 1.22 -10.00 -2.22
CA THR A 137 2.21 -11.07 -2.34
C THR A 137 3.19 -11.12 -1.18
N ALA A 138 3.09 -10.19 -0.23
CA ALA A 138 4.01 -10.18 0.90
C ALA A 138 3.82 -11.43 1.76
N PRO A 139 4.92 -11.98 2.30
CA PRO A 139 4.79 -13.11 3.23
C PRO A 139 3.96 -12.69 4.43
N ASN A 140 3.05 -13.56 4.84
CA ASN A 140 2.21 -13.32 6.01
C ASN A 140 1.38 -12.05 5.89
N SER A 141 0.88 -11.76 4.69
CA SER A 141 0.07 -10.58 4.47
C SER A 141 -1.24 -10.69 5.24
N ILE A 142 -1.46 -9.77 6.15
CA ILE A 142 -2.70 -9.73 6.92
C ILE A 142 -3.88 -9.46 6.01
N VAL A 143 -3.69 -8.62 5.01
CA VAL A 143 -4.76 -8.29 4.07
C VAL A 143 -5.17 -9.53 3.28
N ALA A 144 -4.18 -10.27 2.76
CA ALA A 144 -4.47 -11.51 2.03
C ALA A 144 -5.16 -12.51 2.94
N GLU A 145 -4.76 -12.58 4.20
CA GLU A 145 -5.36 -13.49 5.15
C GLU A 145 -6.82 -13.16 5.39
N CYS A 146 -7.15 -11.87 5.45
CA CYS A 146 -8.54 -11.48 5.63
C CYS A 146 -9.41 -11.97 4.48
N PHE A 147 -8.89 -11.93 3.26
CA PHE A 147 -9.62 -12.41 2.11
C PHE A 147 -9.73 -13.92 2.11
N GLU A 148 -8.70 -14.61 2.59
CA GLU A 148 -8.74 -16.06 2.68
C GLU A 148 -9.89 -16.55 3.56
N ARG A 149 -10.20 -15.80 4.58
CA ARG A 149 -11.28 -16.17 5.48
C ARG A 149 -12.64 -16.14 4.79
N ILE A 150 -12.77 -15.42 3.71
CA ILE A 150 -14.01 -15.40 2.95
C ILE A 150 -13.88 -16.15 1.64
N GLY A 151 -12.83 -16.97 1.52
CA GLY A 151 -12.71 -17.90 0.41
C GLY A 151 -11.97 -17.38 -0.82
N VAL A 152 -11.30 -16.24 -0.71
CA VAL A 152 -10.54 -15.70 -1.84
C VAL A 152 -9.05 -15.84 -1.54
N THR A 153 -8.34 -16.58 -2.38
CA THR A 153 -6.93 -16.84 -2.15
C THR A 153 -6.05 -15.66 -2.55
N ALA A 154 -4.87 -15.59 -1.95
CA ALA A 154 -3.90 -14.56 -2.33
C ALA A 154 -3.53 -14.65 -3.81
N ALA A 155 -3.45 -15.88 -4.32
CA ALA A 155 -3.13 -16.07 -5.72
C ALA A 155 -4.19 -15.45 -6.62
N LYS A 156 -5.46 -15.62 -6.27
CA LYS A 156 -6.55 -15.06 -7.05
C LYS A 156 -6.56 -13.53 -6.95
N LEU A 157 -6.33 -13.00 -5.77
CA LEU A 157 -6.27 -11.56 -5.58
C LEU A 157 -5.16 -10.95 -6.44
N THR A 158 -3.99 -11.60 -6.44
CA THR A 158 -2.84 -11.12 -7.19
C THR A 158 -3.10 -11.23 -8.69
N GLU A 159 -3.69 -12.33 -9.12
CA GLU A 159 -4.01 -12.51 -10.53
C GLU A 159 -4.90 -11.38 -11.04
N LEU A 160 -5.95 -11.06 -10.28
CA LEU A 160 -6.86 -10.00 -10.67
C LEU A 160 -6.18 -8.63 -10.69
N ALA A 161 -5.25 -8.42 -9.75
CA ALA A 161 -4.53 -7.15 -9.70
C ALA A 161 -3.60 -7.00 -10.91
N VAL A 162 -2.92 -8.08 -11.28
CA VAL A 162 -2.05 -8.04 -12.46
C VAL A 162 -2.88 -7.80 -13.71
N MET A 163 -4.04 -8.43 -13.81
CA MET A 163 -4.93 -8.21 -14.94
C MET A 163 -5.41 -6.77 -15.01
N ALA A 164 -5.73 -6.19 -13.85
CA ALA A 164 -6.17 -4.80 -13.81
C ALA A 164 -5.05 -3.86 -14.23
N GLU A 165 -3.82 -4.17 -13.83
CA GLU A 165 -2.68 -3.36 -14.22
C GLU A 165 -2.42 -3.42 -15.71
N GLN A 166 -2.52 -4.62 -16.28
CA GLN A 166 -2.21 -4.80 -17.70
C GLN A 166 -3.30 -4.29 -18.61
N ASN A 167 -4.55 -4.38 -18.18
CA ASN A 167 -5.68 -4.06 -19.04
C ASN A 167 -6.40 -2.77 -18.64
N GLY A 168 -5.86 -2.06 -17.66
CA GLY A 168 -6.44 -0.81 -17.22
C GLY A 168 -6.20 0.31 -18.22
N PRO A 169 -6.77 1.48 -17.96
CA PRO A 169 -6.52 2.62 -18.84
C PRO A 169 -5.04 2.92 -18.87
N GLU A 170 -4.59 3.25 -20.05
CA GLU A 170 -3.20 3.59 -20.21
C GLU A 170 -2.87 4.83 -19.45
N GLU A 171 -1.83 4.75 -18.67
CA GLU A 171 -1.38 5.92 -17.98
C GLU A 171 -0.35 6.57 -18.82
N ILE A 172 -0.69 7.59 -19.44
CA ILE A 172 0.27 8.20 -20.33
C ILE A 172 0.78 9.48 -19.77
#